data_f82ed3818ae59b9ebbb71e715f1b7b05
#
_entry.id   f82ed3818ae59b9ebbb71e715f1b7b05
#
_cell.length_a   1.000
_cell.length_b   1.000
_cell.length_c   1.000
_cell.angle_alpha   90.00
_cell.angle_beta   90.00
_cell.angle_gamma   90.00
#
_symmetry.space_group_name_H-M   'P 1'
#
loop_
_entity.id
_entity.type
_entity.pdbx_description
1 polymer ?
#
loop_
_entity_poly.entity_id
_entity_poly.type
_entity_poly.pdbx_seq_one_letter_code
_entity_poly.pdbx_strand_id
1 'polypeptide(L)'
;EAVEEIAEDLLDLYARRKIASGFSFNPDTDWQRDLESSFPYIETDDQIRVIEEVKKDMEAARPMDRLLCGDVGYGKTEVALRAAFKAVMDGRQVAILAPTTVLVQQHFETFQQRLAAFPVKVEMLSRFRSPREQSRILFELSKGGVDIVIGTHRLFSGDVLFKDLGLVIVDEEQRFGVAHKEHLKKLRAEVDVLTVTATPIPRTLYMALTGVRDISNLNTPPEERLPIVTHIGPYAPKLVRQAILREIDRGGQVFFVHNRVQTIGAMRAHLQKLVPEARISIGHGQMGQGELSRVMSEFVLGKVDILLSTTIIESGLDIPNANTLIVDRGDTFGLAQLYQLRGRVGRGAVRAY
;
A
#
# COMPACT_ATOMS: atom_id res chain seq x y z
N GLU A 1 1.03 27.45 -17.43
CA GLU A 1 1.59 26.48 -18.41
C GLU A 1 1.56 25.03 -17.87
N ALA A 2 2.41 24.60 -16.88
CA ALA A 2 2.42 23.21 -16.39
C ALA A 2 1.08 22.75 -15.75
N VAL A 3 0.34 23.64 -15.10
CA VAL A 3 -0.97 23.33 -14.51
C VAL A 3 -2.06 23.27 -15.58
N GLU A 4 -1.97 24.11 -16.59
CA GLU A 4 -2.87 24.12 -17.74
C GLU A 4 -2.70 22.87 -18.59
N GLU A 5 -1.47 22.46 -18.87
CA GLU A 5 -1.14 21.25 -19.60
C GLU A 5 -1.66 19.97 -18.87
N ILE A 6 -1.51 19.91 -17.55
CA ILE A 6 -2.08 18.83 -16.73
C ILE A 6 -3.62 18.84 -16.79
N ALA A 7 -4.25 20.01 -16.78
CA ALA A 7 -5.69 20.14 -16.85
C ALA A 7 -6.24 19.71 -18.20
N GLU A 8 -5.61 20.11 -19.31
CA GLU A 8 -5.96 19.68 -20.67
C GLU A 8 -5.84 18.17 -20.83
N ASP A 9 -4.76 17.59 -20.37
CA ASP A 9 -4.51 16.15 -20.36
C ASP A 9 -5.58 15.36 -19.60
N LEU A 10 -6.00 15.87 -18.45
CA LEU A 10 -7.06 15.25 -17.65
C LEU A 10 -8.43 15.34 -18.33
N LEU A 11 -8.72 16.47 -18.98
CA LEU A 11 -9.97 16.67 -19.73
C LEU A 11 -10.06 15.77 -20.96
N ASP A 12 -8.94 15.61 -21.69
CA ASP A 12 -8.88 14.68 -22.83
C ASP A 12 -9.10 13.22 -22.40
N LEU A 13 -8.44 12.80 -21.32
CA LEU A 13 -8.64 11.47 -20.74
C LEU A 13 -10.11 11.25 -20.32
N TYR A 14 -10.72 12.26 -19.68
CA TYR A 14 -12.12 12.21 -19.27
C TYR A 14 -13.07 12.11 -20.46
N ALA A 15 -12.82 12.89 -21.52
CA ALA A 15 -13.60 12.85 -22.74
C ALA A 15 -13.52 11.48 -23.43
N ARG A 16 -12.31 10.91 -23.55
CA ARG A 16 -12.08 9.57 -24.12
C ARG A 16 -12.79 8.48 -23.31
N ARG A 17 -12.69 8.53 -21.97
CA ARG A 17 -13.36 7.57 -21.08
C ARG A 17 -14.88 7.62 -21.18
N LYS A 18 -15.45 8.82 -21.39
CA LYS A 18 -16.90 8.99 -21.57
C LYS A 18 -17.46 8.33 -22.81
N ILE A 19 -16.63 8.18 -23.84
CA ILE A 19 -17.00 7.58 -25.15
C ILE A 19 -16.60 6.09 -25.18
N ALA A 20 -15.62 5.67 -24.36
CA ALA A 20 -15.15 4.30 -24.31
C ALA A 20 -16.24 3.38 -23.73
N SER A 21 -16.43 2.24 -24.36
CA SER A 21 -17.22 1.14 -23.82
C SER A 21 -16.33 0.31 -22.91
N GLY A 22 -16.62 0.28 -21.60
CA GLY A 22 -15.97 -0.58 -20.62
C GLY A 22 -16.61 -1.97 -20.55
N PHE A 23 -15.95 -2.86 -19.83
CA PHE A 23 -16.55 -4.13 -19.45
C PHE A 23 -17.50 -3.88 -18.26
N SER A 24 -18.75 -4.27 -18.36
CA SER A 24 -19.71 -4.21 -17.27
C SER A 24 -19.68 -5.53 -16.50
N PHE A 25 -19.19 -5.50 -15.28
CA PHE A 25 -19.14 -6.67 -14.41
C PHE A 25 -20.54 -7.06 -13.94
N ASN A 26 -20.76 -8.35 -13.72
CA ASN A 26 -22.02 -8.86 -13.22
C ASN A 26 -22.25 -8.49 -11.72
N PRO A 27 -23.50 -8.53 -11.25
CA PRO A 27 -23.79 -8.43 -9.80
C PRO A 27 -23.05 -9.50 -8.99
N ASP A 28 -22.93 -9.26 -7.69
CA ASP A 28 -22.20 -10.13 -6.78
C ASP A 28 -22.69 -11.57 -6.79
N THR A 29 -21.76 -12.50 -6.89
CA THR A 29 -21.99 -13.94 -6.76
C THR A 29 -22.12 -14.35 -5.29
N ASP A 30 -22.56 -15.59 -5.03
CA ASP A 30 -22.58 -16.14 -3.67
C ASP A 30 -21.15 -16.20 -3.08
N TRP A 31 -20.14 -16.53 -3.90
CA TRP A 31 -18.74 -16.52 -3.47
C TRP A 31 -18.24 -15.13 -3.07
N GLN A 32 -18.74 -14.04 -3.71
CA GLN A 32 -18.44 -12.68 -3.27
C GLN A 32 -18.97 -12.43 -1.86
N ARG A 33 -20.20 -12.87 -1.57
CA ARG A 33 -20.82 -12.75 -0.24
C ARG A 33 -20.08 -13.59 0.81
N ASP A 34 -19.66 -14.80 0.44
CA ASP A 34 -18.85 -15.67 1.31
C ASP A 34 -17.50 -15.04 1.66
N LEU A 35 -16.82 -14.46 0.66
CA LEU A 35 -15.57 -13.72 0.89
C LEU A 35 -15.77 -12.53 1.84
N GLU A 36 -16.81 -11.74 1.63
CA GLU A 36 -17.13 -10.58 2.46
C GLU A 36 -17.49 -11.00 3.89
N SER A 37 -18.30 -12.04 4.05
CA SER A 37 -18.68 -12.59 5.36
C SER A 37 -17.49 -13.19 6.12
N SER A 38 -16.44 -13.62 5.43
CA SER A 38 -15.20 -14.13 6.03
C SER A 38 -14.25 -13.04 6.55
N PHE A 39 -14.61 -11.76 6.39
CA PHE A 39 -13.79 -10.66 6.89
C PHE A 39 -13.78 -10.67 8.42
N PRO A 40 -12.58 -10.72 9.06
CA PRO A 40 -12.51 -10.96 10.51
C PRO A 40 -12.79 -9.70 11.37
N TYR A 41 -13.09 -8.58 10.74
CA TYR A 41 -13.32 -7.29 11.41
C TYR A 41 -14.74 -6.78 11.06
N ILE A 42 -15.21 -5.82 11.87
CA ILE A 42 -16.46 -5.10 11.58
C ILE A 42 -16.11 -3.93 10.65
N GLU A 43 -16.79 -3.88 9.50
CA GLU A 43 -16.63 -2.78 8.56
C GLU A 43 -17.17 -1.47 9.14
N THR A 44 -16.47 -0.38 8.87
CA THR A 44 -17.00 0.96 9.14
C THR A 44 -18.03 1.36 8.07
N ASP A 45 -18.91 2.29 8.40
CA ASP A 45 -19.89 2.82 7.43
C ASP A 45 -19.23 3.36 6.16
N ASP A 46 -18.04 3.99 6.31
CA ASP A 46 -17.27 4.47 5.16
C ASP A 46 -16.78 3.31 4.28
N GLN A 47 -16.31 2.21 4.87
CA GLN A 47 -15.87 1.03 4.11
C GLN A 47 -17.02 0.41 3.35
N ILE A 48 -18.17 0.22 3.98
CA ILE A 48 -19.38 -0.33 3.34
C ILE A 48 -19.78 0.55 2.15
N ARG A 49 -19.93 1.86 2.36
CA ARG A 49 -20.29 2.83 1.33
C ARG A 49 -19.30 2.80 0.15
N VAL A 50 -18.01 2.80 0.43
CA VAL A 50 -16.96 2.84 -0.62
C VAL A 50 -16.92 1.52 -1.39
N ILE A 51 -17.11 0.38 -0.74
CA ILE A 51 -17.21 -0.91 -1.43
C ILE A 51 -18.37 -0.91 -2.41
N GLU A 52 -19.55 -0.40 -2.00
CA GLU A 52 -20.70 -0.26 -2.87
C GLU A 52 -20.46 0.70 -4.04
N GLU A 53 -19.81 1.83 -3.80
CA GLU A 53 -19.42 2.80 -4.85
C GLU A 53 -18.50 2.14 -5.89
N VAL A 54 -17.48 1.39 -5.47
CA VAL A 54 -16.56 0.66 -6.36
C VAL A 54 -17.29 -0.40 -7.17
N LYS A 55 -18.12 -1.23 -6.53
CA LYS A 55 -18.92 -2.27 -7.21
C LYS A 55 -19.85 -1.66 -8.26
N LYS A 56 -20.54 -0.57 -7.91
CA LYS A 56 -21.43 0.14 -8.83
C LYS A 56 -20.69 0.70 -10.05
N ASP A 57 -19.49 1.23 -9.86
CA ASP A 57 -18.69 1.69 -10.99
C ASP A 57 -18.24 0.53 -11.88
N MET A 58 -17.83 -0.61 -11.30
CA MET A 58 -17.46 -1.81 -12.06
C MET A 58 -18.65 -2.39 -12.84
N GLU A 59 -19.86 -2.27 -12.33
CA GLU A 59 -21.09 -2.73 -13.00
C GLU A 59 -21.57 -1.76 -14.11
N ALA A 60 -20.99 -0.58 -14.19
CA ALA A 60 -21.31 0.38 -15.26
C ALA A 60 -20.64 0.00 -16.58
N ALA A 61 -21.29 0.32 -17.72
CA ALA A 61 -20.74 0.04 -19.05
C ALA A 61 -19.62 1.01 -19.50
N ARG A 62 -18.96 1.66 -18.57
CA ARG A 62 -17.83 2.58 -18.81
C ARG A 62 -16.65 2.20 -17.90
N PRO A 63 -15.39 2.36 -18.35
CA PRO A 63 -14.25 2.05 -17.52
C PRO A 63 -14.26 2.89 -16.23
N MET A 64 -14.10 2.23 -15.07
CA MET A 64 -13.94 2.90 -13.78
C MET A 64 -12.58 3.62 -13.71
N ASP A 65 -12.54 4.83 -13.21
CA ASP A 65 -11.30 5.49 -12.72
C ASP A 65 -11.61 6.13 -11.37
N ARG A 66 -11.42 5.35 -10.32
CA ARG A 66 -11.73 5.79 -8.96
C ARG A 66 -10.47 5.93 -8.12
N LEU A 67 -10.41 7.01 -7.36
CA LEU A 67 -9.37 7.27 -6.39
C LEU A 67 -9.91 7.04 -4.98
N LEU A 68 -9.38 6.03 -4.31
CA LEU A 68 -9.69 5.71 -2.92
C LEU A 68 -8.65 6.33 -1.99
N CYS A 69 -9.07 7.29 -1.21
CA CYS A 69 -8.26 7.97 -0.21
C CYS A 69 -8.63 7.49 1.19
N GLY A 70 -7.65 7.31 2.04
CA GLY A 70 -7.86 6.97 3.43
C GLY A 70 -6.54 6.83 4.16
N ASP A 71 -6.51 7.09 5.45
CA ASP A 71 -5.28 6.95 6.23
C ASP A 71 -4.78 5.49 6.24
N VAL A 72 -3.55 5.31 6.67
CA VAL A 72 -2.95 3.96 6.80
C VAL A 72 -3.76 3.16 7.81
N GLY A 73 -4.12 1.91 7.45
CA GLY A 73 -4.92 1.03 8.33
C GLY A 73 -6.43 1.27 8.31
N TYR A 74 -6.96 2.09 7.38
CA TYR A 74 -8.41 2.32 7.23
C TYR A 74 -9.11 1.30 6.33
N GLY A 75 -8.44 0.20 5.96
CA GLY A 75 -9.04 -0.89 5.20
C GLY A 75 -9.05 -0.74 3.68
N LYS A 76 -8.25 0.18 3.11
CA LYS A 76 -8.12 0.35 1.65
C LYS A 76 -7.81 -0.96 0.92
N THR A 77 -6.96 -1.81 1.50
CA THR A 77 -6.58 -3.11 0.93
C THR A 77 -7.77 -4.06 0.86
N GLU A 78 -8.68 -4.05 1.83
CA GLU A 78 -9.89 -4.88 1.79
C GLU A 78 -10.84 -4.44 0.68
N VAL A 79 -11.03 -3.13 0.48
CA VAL A 79 -11.80 -2.60 -0.67
C VAL A 79 -11.19 -3.07 -1.99
N ALA A 80 -9.86 -2.96 -2.13
CA ALA A 80 -9.14 -3.40 -3.32
C ALA A 80 -9.27 -4.91 -3.55
N LEU A 81 -9.22 -5.72 -2.48
CA LEU A 81 -9.34 -7.17 -2.55
C LEU A 81 -10.74 -7.59 -3.01
N ARG A 82 -11.80 -6.97 -2.49
CA ARG A 82 -13.18 -7.24 -2.90
C ARG A 82 -13.42 -6.88 -4.36
N ALA A 83 -12.87 -5.74 -4.81
CA ALA A 83 -12.92 -5.38 -6.23
C ALA A 83 -12.18 -6.37 -7.13
N ALA A 84 -10.98 -6.80 -6.72
CA ALA A 84 -10.20 -7.80 -7.44
C ALA A 84 -10.94 -9.14 -7.53
N PHE A 85 -11.52 -9.59 -6.44
CA PHE A 85 -12.27 -10.84 -6.42
C PHE A 85 -13.51 -10.78 -7.34
N LYS A 86 -14.25 -9.67 -7.33
CA LYS A 86 -15.37 -9.44 -8.24
C LYS A 86 -14.94 -9.56 -9.70
N ALA A 87 -13.83 -8.97 -10.07
CA ALA A 87 -13.29 -9.06 -11.43
C ALA A 87 -12.93 -10.50 -11.82
N VAL A 88 -12.31 -11.25 -10.90
CA VAL A 88 -11.94 -12.65 -11.13
C VAL A 88 -13.17 -13.54 -11.26
N MET A 89 -14.23 -13.30 -10.50
CA MET A 89 -15.49 -14.07 -10.60
C MET A 89 -16.13 -13.93 -11.98
N ASP A 90 -15.89 -12.85 -12.70
CA ASP A 90 -16.32 -12.62 -14.08
C ASP A 90 -15.28 -13.06 -15.12
N GLY A 91 -14.27 -13.83 -14.69
CA GLY A 91 -13.24 -14.38 -15.58
C GLY A 91 -12.22 -13.35 -16.08
N ARG A 92 -12.13 -12.18 -15.43
CA ARG A 92 -11.17 -11.14 -15.78
C ARG A 92 -9.91 -11.22 -14.93
N GLN A 93 -8.78 -10.92 -15.56
CA GLN A 93 -7.50 -10.84 -14.86
C GLN A 93 -7.34 -9.49 -14.17
N VAL A 94 -6.60 -9.49 -13.05
CA VAL A 94 -6.35 -8.31 -12.24
C VAL A 94 -4.85 -8.08 -12.11
N ALA A 95 -4.42 -6.82 -12.33
CA ALA A 95 -3.06 -6.37 -12.07
C ALA A 95 -3.04 -5.46 -10.84
N ILE A 96 -2.18 -5.76 -9.86
CA ILE A 96 -1.99 -4.92 -8.67
C ILE A 96 -0.57 -4.36 -8.68
N LEU A 97 -0.47 -3.05 -8.75
CA LEU A 97 0.79 -2.33 -8.77
C LEU A 97 1.11 -1.74 -7.40
N ALA A 98 2.28 -2.05 -6.90
CA ALA A 98 2.81 -1.44 -5.69
C ALA A 98 4.20 -0.84 -5.93
N PRO A 99 4.56 0.27 -5.26
CA PRO A 99 5.79 1.01 -5.57
C PRO A 99 7.07 0.29 -5.15
N THR A 100 7.00 -0.66 -4.23
CA THR A 100 8.18 -1.38 -3.71
C THR A 100 7.96 -2.88 -3.67
N THR A 101 9.06 -3.65 -3.76
CA THR A 101 9.02 -5.12 -3.67
C THR A 101 8.51 -5.62 -2.33
N VAL A 102 8.70 -4.87 -1.26
CA VAL A 102 8.20 -5.22 0.07
C VAL A 102 6.67 -5.11 0.12
N LEU A 103 6.10 -4.04 -0.44
CA LEU A 103 4.64 -3.90 -0.56
C LEU A 103 4.04 -4.99 -1.45
N VAL A 104 4.71 -5.32 -2.55
CA VAL A 104 4.28 -6.43 -3.42
C VAL A 104 4.20 -7.73 -2.63
N GLN A 105 5.22 -8.04 -1.81
CA GLN A 105 5.23 -9.22 -0.96
C GLN A 105 4.07 -9.21 0.04
N GLN A 106 3.83 -8.09 0.72
CA GLN A 106 2.74 -7.96 1.69
C GLN A 106 1.36 -8.11 1.04
N HIS A 107 1.13 -7.44 -0.09
CA HIS A 107 -0.12 -7.63 -0.84
C HIS A 107 -0.28 -9.08 -1.27
N PHE A 108 0.77 -9.71 -1.77
CA PHE A 108 0.74 -11.11 -2.18
C PHE A 108 0.34 -12.04 -1.03
N GLU A 109 0.96 -11.91 0.14
CA GLU A 109 0.63 -12.69 1.32
C GLU A 109 -0.80 -12.45 1.80
N THR A 110 -1.23 -11.19 1.85
CA THR A 110 -2.60 -10.82 2.23
C THR A 110 -3.63 -11.41 1.28
N PHE A 111 -3.43 -11.27 -0.03
CA PHE A 111 -4.34 -11.80 -1.04
C PHE A 111 -4.36 -13.33 -1.03
N GLN A 112 -3.21 -13.98 -0.93
CA GLN A 112 -3.13 -15.45 -0.80
C GLN A 112 -3.90 -15.94 0.42
N GLN A 113 -3.70 -15.32 1.58
CA GLN A 113 -4.35 -15.72 2.82
C GLN A 113 -5.88 -15.53 2.73
N ARG A 114 -6.33 -14.37 2.26
CA ARG A 114 -7.75 -14.04 2.17
C ARG A 114 -8.49 -14.85 1.11
N LEU A 115 -7.83 -15.20 0.04
CA LEU A 115 -8.41 -15.96 -1.08
C LEU A 115 -8.13 -17.48 -1.02
N ALA A 116 -7.52 -17.98 0.07
CA ALA A 116 -7.11 -19.37 0.20
C ALA A 116 -8.27 -20.39 0.08
N ALA A 117 -9.49 -19.99 0.41
CA ALA A 117 -10.69 -20.84 0.31
C ALA A 117 -11.30 -20.86 -1.09
N PHE A 118 -10.81 -20.05 -2.02
CA PHE A 118 -11.37 -19.89 -3.36
C PHE A 118 -10.40 -20.35 -4.44
N PRO A 119 -10.87 -20.84 -5.59
CA PRO A 119 -10.03 -21.30 -6.68
C PRO A 119 -9.45 -20.12 -7.49
N VAL A 120 -8.79 -19.17 -6.81
CA VAL A 120 -8.17 -17.99 -7.39
C VAL A 120 -6.67 -18.10 -7.33
N LYS A 121 -6.02 -18.00 -8.47
CA LYS A 121 -4.57 -18.08 -8.57
C LYS A 121 -3.92 -16.70 -8.51
N VAL A 122 -3.27 -16.44 -7.40
CA VAL A 122 -2.50 -15.21 -7.14
C VAL A 122 -1.02 -15.48 -7.36
N GLU A 123 -0.36 -14.67 -8.18
CA GLU A 123 1.09 -14.73 -8.42
C GLU A 123 1.76 -13.37 -8.20
N MET A 124 3.05 -13.40 -7.90
CA MET A 124 3.84 -12.20 -7.66
C MET A 124 4.94 -12.07 -8.71
N LEU A 125 4.97 -10.94 -9.41
CA LEU A 125 6.02 -10.60 -10.37
C LEU A 125 6.94 -9.51 -9.79
N SER A 126 8.01 -9.95 -9.15
CA SER A 126 8.99 -9.06 -8.51
C SER A 126 10.40 -9.65 -8.58
N ARG A 127 11.39 -8.86 -8.15
CA ARG A 127 12.79 -9.31 -8.06
C ARG A 127 13.03 -10.43 -7.02
N PHE A 128 12.05 -10.74 -6.19
CA PHE A 128 12.12 -11.89 -5.27
C PHE A 128 11.87 -13.23 -5.99
N ARG A 129 11.40 -13.22 -7.23
CA ARG A 129 11.25 -14.40 -8.06
C ARG A 129 12.46 -14.55 -8.98
N SER A 130 12.93 -15.79 -9.12
CA SER A 130 14.00 -16.13 -10.06
C SER A 130 13.56 -15.84 -11.51
N PRO A 131 14.49 -15.62 -12.45
CA PRO A 131 14.14 -15.40 -13.87
C PRO A 131 13.27 -16.53 -14.46
N ARG A 132 13.51 -17.78 -14.04
CA ARG A 132 12.75 -18.96 -14.47
C ARG A 132 11.29 -18.91 -13.97
N GLU A 133 11.09 -18.54 -12.72
CA GLU A 133 9.74 -18.34 -12.16
C GLU A 133 9.02 -17.18 -12.85
N GLN A 134 9.71 -16.06 -13.07
CA GLN A 134 9.11 -14.92 -13.80
C GLN A 134 8.66 -15.34 -15.19
N SER A 135 9.48 -16.06 -15.96
CA SER A 135 9.11 -16.54 -17.29
C SER A 135 7.90 -17.47 -17.26
N ARG A 136 7.81 -18.36 -16.26
CA ARG A 136 6.64 -19.22 -16.05
C ARG A 136 5.38 -18.39 -15.77
N ILE A 137 5.47 -17.42 -14.85
CA ILE A 137 4.33 -16.55 -14.48
C ILE A 137 3.85 -15.77 -15.70
N LEU A 138 4.76 -15.18 -16.50
CA LEU A 138 4.41 -14.45 -17.72
C LEU A 138 3.71 -15.33 -18.75
N PHE A 139 4.20 -16.54 -18.96
CA PHE A 139 3.56 -17.50 -19.85
C PHE A 139 2.14 -17.85 -19.38
N GLU A 140 1.98 -18.20 -18.10
CA GLU A 140 0.67 -18.53 -17.55
C GLU A 140 -0.29 -17.33 -17.57
N LEU A 141 0.20 -16.13 -17.28
CA LEU A 141 -0.57 -14.89 -17.36
C LEU A 141 -1.14 -14.65 -18.77
N SER A 142 -0.32 -14.84 -19.81
CA SER A 142 -0.73 -14.68 -21.20
C SER A 142 -1.75 -15.74 -21.66
N LYS A 143 -1.86 -16.86 -20.95
CA LYS A 143 -2.85 -17.93 -21.21
C LYS A 143 -4.10 -17.85 -20.35
N GLY A 144 -4.16 -16.91 -19.41
CA GLY A 144 -5.25 -16.80 -18.44
C GLY A 144 -5.16 -17.83 -17.31
N GLY A 145 -3.97 -18.39 -17.07
CA GLY A 145 -3.72 -19.32 -15.96
C GLY A 145 -3.33 -18.64 -14.64
N VAL A 146 -3.30 -17.32 -14.62
CA VAL A 146 -3.13 -16.49 -13.41
C VAL A 146 -4.25 -15.47 -13.38
N ASP A 147 -4.98 -15.41 -12.29
CA ASP A 147 -6.13 -14.51 -12.13
C ASP A 147 -5.69 -13.15 -11.62
N ILE A 148 -4.83 -13.13 -10.61
CA ILE A 148 -4.32 -11.89 -10.00
C ILE A 148 -2.80 -11.91 -10.04
N VAL A 149 -2.19 -10.88 -10.64
CA VAL A 149 -0.75 -10.67 -10.59
C VAL A 149 -0.41 -9.40 -9.81
N ILE A 150 0.47 -9.52 -8.84
CA ILE A 150 0.92 -8.42 -7.98
C ILE A 150 2.38 -8.11 -8.29
N GLY A 151 2.69 -6.86 -8.62
CA GLY A 151 4.06 -6.51 -8.99
C GLY A 151 4.39 -5.04 -8.83
N THR A 152 5.66 -4.72 -9.08
CA THR A 152 6.14 -3.34 -9.18
C THR A 152 5.94 -2.81 -10.61
N HIS A 153 6.63 -1.71 -10.94
CA HIS A 153 6.72 -1.20 -12.33
C HIS A 153 7.10 -2.27 -13.36
N ARG A 154 7.58 -3.44 -12.95
CA ARG A 154 7.84 -4.61 -13.82
C ARG A 154 6.58 -5.03 -14.60
N LEU A 155 5.38 -4.80 -14.05
CA LEU A 155 4.13 -5.09 -14.75
C LEU A 155 3.87 -4.22 -15.99
N PHE A 156 4.59 -3.10 -16.14
CA PHE A 156 4.52 -2.24 -17.33
C PHE A 156 5.52 -2.61 -18.43
N SER A 157 6.33 -3.65 -18.23
CA SER A 157 7.30 -4.06 -19.25
C SER A 157 6.58 -4.70 -20.43
N GLY A 158 7.10 -4.49 -21.65
CA GLY A 158 6.46 -4.91 -22.88
C GLY A 158 6.30 -6.43 -23.09
N ASP A 159 6.95 -7.23 -22.26
CA ASP A 159 6.82 -8.69 -22.23
C ASP A 159 5.70 -9.21 -21.31
N VAL A 160 5.03 -8.31 -20.57
CA VAL A 160 3.88 -8.65 -19.72
C VAL A 160 2.60 -8.55 -20.55
N LEU A 161 2.07 -9.71 -20.89
CA LEU A 161 0.86 -9.82 -21.70
C LEU A 161 -0.26 -10.46 -20.88
N PHE A 162 -1.40 -9.82 -20.84
CA PHE A 162 -2.62 -10.34 -20.24
C PHE A 162 -3.50 -10.96 -21.31
N LYS A 163 -4.21 -12.01 -20.98
CA LYS A 163 -5.24 -12.56 -21.88
C LYS A 163 -6.51 -11.71 -21.85
N ASP A 164 -7.01 -11.40 -20.65
CA ASP A 164 -8.26 -10.70 -20.43
C ASP A 164 -8.16 -9.78 -19.19
N LEU A 165 -7.34 -8.72 -19.26
CA LEU A 165 -7.20 -7.74 -18.16
C LEU A 165 -8.50 -6.95 -18.01
N GLY A 166 -9.12 -6.97 -16.82
CA GLY A 166 -10.34 -6.23 -16.53
C GLY A 166 -10.19 -5.16 -15.45
N LEU A 167 -9.22 -5.32 -14.53
CA LEU A 167 -9.02 -4.38 -13.44
C LEU A 167 -7.54 -4.15 -13.17
N VAL A 168 -7.18 -2.89 -12.99
CA VAL A 168 -5.85 -2.46 -12.51
C VAL A 168 -6.01 -1.75 -11.18
N ILE A 169 -5.32 -2.24 -10.15
CA ILE A 169 -5.25 -1.61 -8.83
C ILE A 169 -3.87 -0.98 -8.68
N VAL A 170 -3.82 0.29 -8.32
CA VAL A 170 -2.56 1.04 -8.18
C VAL A 170 -2.43 1.55 -6.76
N ASP A 171 -1.46 1.03 -6.02
CA ASP A 171 -1.16 1.53 -4.68
C ASP A 171 -0.10 2.65 -4.75
N GLU A 172 -0.39 3.78 -4.08
CA GLU A 172 0.50 4.95 -3.98
C GLU A 172 1.03 5.43 -5.35
N GLU A 173 0.12 5.71 -6.30
CA GLU A 173 0.42 6.13 -7.69
C GLU A 173 1.47 7.26 -7.78
N GLN A 174 1.48 8.19 -6.82
CA GLN A 174 2.41 9.32 -6.80
C GLN A 174 3.89 8.89 -6.71
N ARG A 175 4.16 7.66 -6.29
CA ARG A 175 5.52 7.09 -6.19
C ARG A 175 6.03 6.50 -7.49
N PHE A 176 5.19 6.42 -8.52
CA PHE A 176 5.60 5.96 -9.86
C PHE A 176 6.18 7.11 -10.70
N GLY A 177 7.17 6.78 -11.52
CA GLY A 177 7.78 7.75 -12.43
C GLY A 177 6.87 8.14 -13.60
N VAL A 178 7.25 9.20 -14.32
CA VAL A 178 6.46 9.79 -15.41
C VAL A 178 6.09 8.77 -16.48
N ALA A 179 7.05 7.96 -16.96
CA ALA A 179 6.79 6.94 -17.99
C ALA A 179 5.72 5.91 -17.58
N HIS A 180 5.70 5.53 -16.29
CA HIS A 180 4.71 4.59 -15.76
C HIS A 180 3.32 5.23 -15.65
N LYS A 181 3.26 6.54 -15.32
CA LYS A 181 2.02 7.30 -15.27
C LYS A 181 1.38 7.44 -16.66
N GLU A 182 2.20 7.64 -17.70
CA GLU A 182 1.71 7.66 -19.09
C GLU A 182 1.14 6.30 -19.52
N HIS A 183 1.74 5.20 -19.08
CA HIS A 183 1.19 3.86 -19.36
C HIS A 183 -0.15 3.65 -18.64
N LEU A 184 -0.25 4.04 -17.37
CA LEU A 184 -1.51 4.03 -16.61
C LEU A 184 -2.59 4.88 -17.26
N LYS A 185 -2.23 6.04 -17.82
CA LYS A 185 -3.15 6.94 -18.52
C LYS A 185 -3.84 6.25 -19.72
N LYS A 186 -3.10 5.42 -20.46
CA LYS A 186 -3.65 4.63 -21.56
C LYS A 186 -4.58 3.53 -21.03
N LEU A 187 -4.17 2.80 -20.01
CA LEU A 187 -4.99 1.73 -19.43
C LEU A 187 -6.34 2.23 -18.88
N ARG A 188 -6.39 3.45 -18.31
CA ARG A 188 -7.63 4.07 -17.81
C ARG A 188 -8.72 4.29 -18.85
N ALA A 189 -8.37 4.30 -20.11
CA ALA A 189 -9.34 4.40 -21.21
C ALA A 189 -9.94 3.05 -21.63
N GLU A 190 -9.33 1.94 -21.21
CA GLU A 190 -9.65 0.60 -21.72
C GLU A 190 -10.14 -0.36 -20.63
N VAL A 191 -9.60 -0.24 -19.40
CA VAL A 191 -9.92 -1.12 -18.29
C VAL A 191 -10.25 -0.33 -17.03
N ASP A 192 -10.89 -0.98 -16.07
CA ASP A 192 -11.16 -0.39 -14.76
C ASP A 192 -9.87 -0.13 -13.99
N VAL A 193 -9.76 1.06 -13.40
CA VAL A 193 -8.61 1.46 -12.59
C VAL A 193 -9.07 1.94 -11.21
N LEU A 194 -8.64 1.25 -10.18
CA LEU A 194 -8.79 1.65 -8.78
C LEU A 194 -7.44 2.09 -8.23
N THR A 195 -7.28 3.37 -7.96
CA THR A 195 -6.07 3.88 -7.30
C THR A 195 -6.32 4.00 -5.81
N VAL A 196 -5.41 3.50 -4.99
CA VAL A 196 -5.48 3.63 -3.54
C VAL A 196 -4.31 4.48 -3.03
N THR A 197 -4.57 5.37 -2.08
CA THR A 197 -3.53 6.22 -1.48
C THR A 197 -3.79 6.51 -0.02
N ALA A 198 -2.70 6.55 0.77
CA ALA A 198 -2.72 7.04 2.14
C ALA A 198 -2.31 8.52 2.25
N THR A 199 -1.94 9.16 1.13
CA THR A 199 -1.53 10.56 1.13
C THR A 199 -2.77 11.45 1.16
N PRO A 200 -2.90 12.37 2.12
CA PRO A 200 -3.99 13.33 2.15
C PRO A 200 -3.97 14.19 0.87
N ILE A 201 -5.09 14.28 0.19
CA ILE A 201 -5.22 15.15 -0.98
C ILE A 201 -5.55 16.57 -0.47
N PRO A 202 -4.76 17.60 -0.82
CA PRO A 202 -5.11 18.98 -0.51
C PRO A 202 -6.50 19.34 -1.06
N ARG A 203 -7.27 20.09 -0.29
CA ARG A 203 -8.65 20.46 -0.66
C ARG A 203 -8.75 21.08 -2.06
N THR A 204 -7.77 21.87 -2.46
CA THR A 204 -7.70 22.49 -3.79
C THR A 204 -7.53 21.45 -4.90
N LEU A 205 -6.67 20.45 -4.69
CA LEU A 205 -6.48 19.35 -5.64
C LEU A 205 -7.71 18.44 -5.67
N TYR A 206 -8.34 18.17 -4.52
CA TYR A 206 -9.60 17.45 -4.45
C TYR A 206 -10.68 18.11 -5.31
N MET A 207 -10.85 19.44 -5.17
CA MET A 207 -11.82 20.19 -5.97
C MET A 207 -11.49 20.22 -7.46
N ALA A 208 -10.20 20.29 -7.83
CA ALA A 208 -9.76 20.23 -9.21
C ALA A 208 -9.99 18.84 -9.86
N LEU A 209 -9.91 17.78 -9.09
CA LEU A 209 -10.15 16.41 -9.56
C LEU A 209 -11.64 16.03 -9.55
N THR A 210 -12.47 16.73 -8.77
CA THR A 210 -13.90 16.48 -8.69
C THR A 210 -14.56 16.76 -10.06
N GLY A 211 -15.20 15.73 -10.62
CA GLY A 211 -15.81 15.78 -11.94
C GLY A 211 -14.91 15.26 -13.08
N VAL A 212 -13.61 15.12 -12.85
CA VAL A 212 -12.67 14.47 -13.79
C VAL A 212 -12.41 13.03 -13.37
N ARG A 213 -12.37 12.76 -12.07
CA ARG A 213 -12.12 11.45 -11.48
C ARG A 213 -13.09 11.19 -10.33
N ASP A 214 -13.58 9.96 -10.20
CA ASP A 214 -14.41 9.56 -9.07
C ASP A 214 -13.53 9.40 -7.82
N ILE A 215 -13.94 9.98 -6.68
CA ILE A 215 -13.14 9.97 -5.44
C ILE A 215 -13.98 9.46 -4.28
N SER A 216 -13.43 8.47 -3.57
CA SER A 216 -13.97 7.94 -2.32
C SER A 216 -13.01 8.17 -1.17
N ASN A 217 -13.57 8.50 0.01
CA ASN A 217 -12.78 8.75 1.21
C ASN A 217 -13.18 7.81 2.34
N LEU A 218 -12.19 7.19 2.97
CA LEU A 218 -12.30 6.50 4.24
C LEU A 218 -11.83 7.44 5.35
N ASN A 219 -12.77 8.03 6.09
CA ASN A 219 -12.48 9.00 7.14
C ASN A 219 -12.60 8.39 8.54
N THR A 220 -13.36 7.31 8.67
CA THR A 220 -13.61 6.63 9.94
C THR A 220 -12.59 5.53 10.17
N PRO A 221 -11.79 5.59 11.24
CA PRO A 221 -10.89 4.49 11.59
C PRO A 221 -11.69 3.26 12.04
N PRO A 222 -11.18 2.03 11.83
CA PRO A 222 -11.74 0.83 12.44
C PRO A 222 -11.83 0.95 13.98
N GLU A 223 -12.85 0.37 14.59
CA GLU A 223 -13.13 0.49 16.03
C GLU A 223 -11.96 0.02 16.92
N GLU A 224 -11.23 -0.99 16.48
CA GLU A 224 -10.09 -1.53 17.23
C GLU A 224 -8.85 -0.63 17.21
N ARG A 225 -8.85 0.45 16.42
CA ARG A 225 -7.70 1.33 16.30
C ARG A 225 -7.67 2.39 17.38
N LEU A 226 -6.76 2.24 18.34
CA LEU A 226 -6.53 3.24 19.38
C LEU A 226 -5.81 4.49 18.80
N PRO A 227 -6.16 5.71 19.26
CA PRO A 227 -5.46 6.92 18.87
C PRO A 227 -3.97 6.85 19.24
N ILE A 228 -3.11 7.28 18.30
CA ILE A 228 -1.66 7.34 18.52
C ILE A 228 -1.34 8.56 19.38
N VAL A 229 -0.68 8.35 20.52
CA VAL A 229 -0.23 9.44 21.39
C VAL A 229 1.05 10.03 20.84
N THR A 230 0.98 11.28 20.40
CA THR A 230 2.12 11.96 19.77
C THR A 230 2.77 12.96 20.74
N HIS A 231 4.08 12.85 20.89
CA HIS A 231 4.91 13.81 21.64
C HIS A 231 5.81 14.58 20.66
N ILE A 232 5.85 15.90 20.79
CA ILE A 232 6.71 16.78 19.97
C ILE A 232 7.57 17.60 20.93
N GLY A 233 8.88 17.55 20.74
CA GLY A 233 9.82 18.29 21.60
C GLY A 233 11.28 18.12 21.16
N PRO A 234 12.23 18.77 21.83
CA PRO A 234 13.65 18.57 21.60
C PRO A 234 14.06 17.12 21.91
N TYR A 235 15.14 16.67 21.29
CA TYR A 235 15.70 15.35 21.55
C TYR A 235 16.09 15.22 23.04
N ALA A 236 15.43 14.31 23.74
CA ALA A 236 15.64 14.05 25.14
C ALA A 236 16.03 12.57 25.37
N PRO A 237 17.33 12.25 25.62
CA PRO A 237 17.80 10.86 25.76
C PRO A 237 17.03 10.05 26.79
N LYS A 238 16.68 10.66 27.95
CA LYS A 238 15.90 9.99 28.98
C LYS A 238 14.50 9.56 28.50
N LEU A 239 13.82 10.45 27.76
CA LEU A 239 12.49 10.15 27.18
C LEU A 239 12.57 9.06 26.12
N VAL A 240 13.58 9.14 25.24
CA VAL A 240 13.82 8.12 24.21
C VAL A 240 14.07 6.76 24.84
N ARG A 241 14.94 6.69 25.87
CA ARG A 241 15.19 5.46 26.63
C ARG A 241 13.89 4.91 27.24
N GLN A 242 13.12 5.74 27.93
CA GLN A 242 11.86 5.32 28.54
C GLN A 242 10.86 4.77 27.50
N ALA A 243 10.72 5.45 26.35
CA ALA A 243 9.82 5.00 25.30
C ALA A 243 10.23 3.64 24.73
N ILE A 244 11.54 3.44 24.50
CA ILE A 244 12.07 2.17 24.01
C ILE A 244 11.87 1.05 25.02
N LEU A 245 12.27 1.24 26.28
CA LEU A 245 12.14 0.20 27.29
C LEU A 245 10.68 -0.18 27.54
N ARG A 246 9.79 0.81 27.63
CA ARG A 246 8.35 0.56 27.75
C ARG A 246 7.80 -0.30 26.63
N GLU A 247 8.29 -0.10 25.41
CA GLU A 247 7.87 -0.90 24.26
C GLU A 247 8.39 -2.33 24.35
N ILE A 248 9.67 -2.49 24.69
CA ILE A 248 10.31 -3.80 24.84
C ILE A 248 9.66 -4.60 25.98
N ASP A 249 9.39 -3.95 27.13
CA ASP A 249 8.80 -4.58 28.32
C ASP A 249 7.40 -5.17 28.04
N ARG A 250 6.66 -4.61 27.10
CA ARG A 250 5.36 -5.14 26.68
C ARG A 250 5.42 -6.09 25.48
N GLY A 251 6.65 -6.49 25.06
CA GLY A 251 6.87 -7.39 23.94
C GLY A 251 6.71 -6.75 22.56
N GLY A 252 6.63 -5.41 22.49
CA GLY A 252 6.54 -4.67 21.24
C GLY A 252 7.90 -4.31 20.65
N GLN A 253 7.86 -3.61 19.52
CA GLN A 253 9.03 -3.21 18.74
C GLN A 253 9.00 -1.71 18.43
N VAL A 254 10.17 -1.14 18.16
CA VAL A 254 10.35 0.29 17.94
C VAL A 254 10.86 0.57 16.53
N PHE A 255 10.19 1.47 15.82
CA PHE A 255 10.76 2.15 14.66
C PHE A 255 11.53 3.39 15.11
N PHE A 256 12.80 3.47 14.75
CA PHE A 256 13.59 4.68 14.93
C PHE A 256 14.01 5.24 13.58
N VAL A 257 13.49 6.40 13.22
CA VAL A 257 13.75 7.03 11.91
C VAL A 257 14.87 8.07 12.04
N HIS A 258 15.96 7.85 11.30
CA HIS A 258 17.08 8.77 11.18
C HIS A 258 17.42 8.99 9.70
N ASN A 259 17.03 10.13 9.15
CA ASN A 259 17.03 10.38 7.69
C ASN A 259 18.39 10.71 7.08
N ARG A 260 19.48 10.11 7.61
CA ARG A 260 20.84 10.33 7.07
C ARG A 260 21.63 9.03 7.10
N VAL A 261 21.85 8.42 5.93
CA VAL A 261 22.64 7.18 5.79
C VAL A 261 24.05 7.34 6.34
N GLN A 262 24.71 8.50 6.08
CA GLN A 262 26.09 8.75 6.49
C GLN A 262 26.28 8.73 8.02
N THR A 263 25.27 9.08 8.78
CA THR A 263 25.36 9.18 10.26
C THR A 263 24.54 8.08 10.96
N ILE A 264 23.89 7.18 10.25
CA ILE A 264 23.05 6.14 10.84
C ILE A 264 23.85 5.19 11.73
N GLY A 265 25.11 4.90 11.38
CA GLY A 265 26.01 4.09 12.20
C GLY A 265 26.36 4.76 13.54
N ALA A 266 26.57 6.08 13.54
CA ALA A 266 26.81 6.85 14.76
C ALA A 266 25.53 6.87 15.65
N MET A 267 24.36 7.01 15.04
CA MET A 267 23.08 6.94 15.76
C MET A 267 22.87 5.55 16.37
N ARG A 268 23.20 4.45 15.66
CA ARG A 268 23.16 3.10 16.24
C ARG A 268 24.04 2.98 17.47
N ALA A 269 25.30 3.48 17.39
CA ALA A 269 26.25 3.45 18.52
C ALA A 269 25.73 4.28 19.70
N HIS A 270 25.08 5.42 19.44
CA HIS A 270 24.42 6.22 20.45
C HIS A 270 23.26 5.47 21.13
N LEU A 271 22.36 4.88 20.36
CA LEU A 271 21.24 4.10 20.87
C LEU A 271 21.69 2.87 21.64
N GLN A 272 22.75 2.18 21.19
CA GLN A 272 23.31 1.03 21.88
C GLN A 272 23.90 1.40 23.26
N LYS A 273 24.43 2.61 23.41
CA LYS A 273 24.87 3.14 24.73
C LYS A 273 23.67 3.54 25.60
N LEU A 274 22.62 4.07 24.96
CA LEU A 274 21.44 4.55 25.66
C LEU A 274 20.57 3.39 26.18
N VAL A 275 20.44 2.33 25.38
CA VAL A 275 19.64 1.13 25.66
C VAL A 275 20.48 -0.12 25.32
N PRO A 276 21.45 -0.50 26.17
CA PRO A 276 22.33 -1.65 25.92
C PRO A 276 21.55 -2.98 25.79
N GLU A 277 20.37 -3.05 26.41
CA GLU A 277 19.50 -4.22 26.44
C GLU A 277 18.84 -4.52 25.09
N ALA A 278 18.73 -3.50 24.22
CA ALA A 278 17.98 -3.61 22.95
C ALA A 278 18.82 -4.21 21.82
N ARG A 279 18.19 -5.06 21.03
CA ARG A 279 18.72 -5.60 19.77
C ARG A 279 18.40 -4.63 18.64
N ILE A 280 19.42 -3.96 18.09
CA ILE A 280 19.26 -2.88 17.10
C ILE A 280 19.77 -3.35 15.74
N SER A 281 18.91 -3.29 14.72
CA SER A 281 19.29 -3.48 13.31
C SER A 281 19.11 -2.20 12.51
N ILE A 282 19.96 -2.03 11.49
CA ILE A 282 19.89 -0.89 10.56
C ILE A 282 19.21 -1.34 9.26
N GLY A 283 18.32 -0.48 8.72
CA GLY A 283 17.72 -0.65 7.40
C GLY A 283 17.70 0.65 6.61
N HIS A 284 18.31 0.68 5.40
CA HIS A 284 18.25 1.85 4.52
C HIS A 284 18.34 1.45 3.03
N GLY A 285 17.88 2.33 2.15
CA GLY A 285 17.74 2.06 0.72
C GLY A 285 19.05 1.84 -0.06
N GLN A 286 20.21 2.13 0.53
CA GLN A 286 21.54 1.88 -0.08
C GLN A 286 22.11 0.50 0.28
N MET A 287 21.45 -0.26 1.14
CA MET A 287 21.85 -1.64 1.46
C MET A 287 21.59 -2.56 0.29
N GLY A 288 22.38 -3.63 0.20
CA GLY A 288 22.10 -4.72 -0.72
C GLY A 288 20.71 -5.34 -0.44
N GLN A 289 19.99 -5.69 -1.50
CA GLN A 289 18.60 -6.16 -1.38
C GLN A 289 18.45 -7.38 -0.47
N GLY A 290 19.36 -8.34 -0.57
CA GLY A 290 19.35 -9.54 0.27
C GLY A 290 19.55 -9.22 1.76
N GLU A 291 20.42 -8.28 2.05
CA GLU A 291 20.69 -7.81 3.41
C GLU A 291 19.48 -7.06 3.99
N LEU A 292 18.89 -6.14 3.23
CA LEU A 292 17.70 -5.42 3.65
C LEU A 292 16.54 -6.39 3.89
N SER A 293 16.29 -7.32 2.98
CA SER A 293 15.23 -8.33 3.14
C SER A 293 15.43 -9.18 4.39
N ARG A 294 16.68 -9.58 4.70
CA ARG A 294 17.01 -10.31 5.92
C ARG A 294 16.69 -9.48 7.17
N VAL A 295 17.16 -8.22 7.23
CA VAL A 295 16.90 -7.32 8.37
C VAL A 295 15.40 -7.13 8.58
N MET A 296 14.64 -6.94 7.50
CA MET A 296 13.19 -6.77 7.57
C MET A 296 12.50 -8.04 8.08
N SER A 297 12.90 -9.21 7.58
CA SER A 297 12.37 -10.50 8.04
C SER A 297 12.69 -10.75 9.53
N GLU A 298 13.90 -10.45 9.96
CA GLU A 298 14.31 -10.57 11.36
C GLU A 298 13.48 -9.63 12.27
N PHE A 299 13.16 -8.43 11.79
CA PHE A 299 12.33 -7.48 12.51
C PHE A 299 10.87 -7.97 12.59
N VAL A 300 10.28 -8.41 11.49
CA VAL A 300 8.92 -9.00 11.48
C VAL A 300 8.80 -10.20 12.41
N LEU A 301 9.85 -11.05 12.47
CA LEU A 301 9.89 -12.22 13.36
C LEU A 301 10.18 -11.89 14.83
N GLY A 302 10.28 -10.62 15.21
CA GLY A 302 10.55 -10.20 16.60
C GLY A 302 11.99 -10.48 17.10
N LYS A 303 12.92 -10.78 16.19
CA LYS A 303 14.34 -11.02 16.54
C LYS A 303 15.13 -9.72 16.82
N VAL A 304 14.55 -8.59 16.46
CA VAL A 304 15.10 -7.25 16.58
C VAL A 304 14.10 -6.38 17.32
N ASP A 305 14.54 -5.61 18.29
CA ASP A 305 13.70 -4.75 19.12
C ASP A 305 13.56 -3.35 18.52
N ILE A 306 14.63 -2.84 17.91
CA ILE A 306 14.67 -1.50 17.30
C ILE A 306 15.11 -1.64 15.83
N LEU A 307 14.27 -1.22 14.91
CA LEU A 307 14.67 -0.99 13.52
C LEU A 307 15.06 0.48 13.35
N LEU A 308 16.36 0.74 13.30
CA LEU A 308 16.90 2.05 12.96
C LEU A 308 16.97 2.21 11.43
N SER A 309 16.20 3.13 10.89
CA SER A 309 16.05 3.21 9.43
C SER A 309 15.96 4.65 8.93
N THR A 310 16.18 4.82 7.63
CA THR A 310 15.79 6.03 6.90
C THR A 310 14.30 5.97 6.55
N THR A 311 13.85 6.80 5.62
CA THR A 311 12.44 6.84 5.13
C THR A 311 11.93 5.54 4.48
N ILE A 312 12.72 4.46 4.48
CA ILE A 312 12.32 3.17 3.92
C ILE A 312 11.03 2.61 4.56
N ILE A 313 10.74 3.01 5.80
CA ILE A 313 9.51 2.63 6.51
C ILE A 313 8.26 3.27 5.85
N GLU A 314 8.39 4.39 5.14
CA GLU A 314 7.28 5.01 4.40
C GLU A 314 6.70 4.05 3.35
N SER A 315 7.45 3.01 2.95
CA SER A 315 7.12 2.10 1.87
C SER A 315 6.08 1.01 2.21
N GLY A 316 5.16 1.24 3.14
CA GLY A 316 3.99 0.36 3.31
C GLY A 316 4.15 -0.83 4.24
N LEU A 317 5.27 -0.97 4.96
CA LEU A 317 5.49 -2.06 5.91
C LEU A 317 4.41 -2.11 7.00
N ASP A 318 3.75 -3.25 7.10
CA ASP A 318 2.85 -3.58 8.20
C ASP A 318 3.56 -4.47 9.20
N ILE A 319 3.81 -3.94 10.39
CA ILE A 319 4.43 -4.70 11.48
C ILE A 319 3.56 -4.50 12.72
N PRO A 320 2.66 -5.45 13.01
CA PRO A 320 1.67 -5.32 14.08
C PRO A 320 2.28 -5.04 15.46
N ASN A 321 3.48 -5.57 15.73
CA ASN A 321 4.17 -5.40 17.01
C ASN A 321 4.95 -4.09 17.15
N ALA A 322 5.09 -3.31 16.06
CA ALA A 322 5.77 -2.02 16.12
C ALA A 322 4.78 -0.92 16.55
N ASN A 323 4.74 -0.59 17.83
CA ASN A 323 3.79 0.37 18.38
C ASN A 323 4.44 1.65 18.91
N THR A 324 5.75 1.79 18.81
CA THR A 324 6.46 3.04 19.13
C THR A 324 7.28 3.50 17.92
N LEU A 325 7.04 4.74 17.48
CA LEU A 325 7.79 5.40 16.41
C LEU A 325 8.54 6.61 16.98
N ILE A 326 9.85 6.63 16.81
CA ILE A 326 10.69 7.77 17.17
C ILE A 326 11.28 8.37 15.90
N VAL A 327 11.06 9.66 15.67
CA VAL A 327 11.58 10.38 14.50
C VAL A 327 12.64 11.36 14.98
N ASP A 328 13.88 11.10 14.63
CA ASP A 328 15.00 12.04 14.86
C ASP A 328 14.92 13.16 13.82
N ARG A 329 14.99 14.41 14.30
CA ARG A 329 14.91 15.59 13.43
C ARG A 329 13.62 15.64 12.60
N GLY A 330 12.45 15.57 13.26
CA GLY A 330 11.13 15.70 12.59
C GLY A 330 10.99 16.98 11.76
N ASP A 331 11.75 18.02 12.06
CA ASP A 331 11.85 19.28 11.31
C ASP A 331 12.38 19.12 9.86
N THR A 332 13.04 18.01 9.58
CA THR A 332 13.59 17.71 8.23
C THR A 332 12.62 16.96 7.33
N PHE A 333 11.41 16.65 7.82
CA PHE A 333 10.38 15.91 7.09
C PHE A 333 9.21 16.82 6.69
N GLY A 334 8.66 16.58 5.52
CA GLY A 334 7.37 17.16 5.14
C GLY A 334 6.22 16.60 5.97
N LEU A 335 5.17 17.41 6.18
CA LEU A 335 4.02 17.01 7.00
C LEU A 335 3.35 15.71 6.50
N ALA A 336 3.21 15.54 5.19
CA ALA A 336 2.68 14.31 4.59
C ALA A 336 3.53 13.07 4.93
N GLN A 337 4.86 13.21 4.94
CA GLN A 337 5.77 12.14 5.33
C GLN A 337 5.60 11.76 6.81
N LEU A 338 5.50 12.76 7.70
CA LEU A 338 5.25 12.51 9.12
C LEU A 338 3.92 11.79 9.36
N TYR A 339 2.86 12.15 8.62
CA TYR A 339 1.59 11.42 8.66
C TYR A 339 1.73 9.97 8.19
N GLN A 340 2.45 9.73 7.10
CA GLN A 340 2.72 8.38 6.60
C GLN A 340 3.52 7.54 7.60
N LEU A 341 4.56 8.13 8.21
CA LEU A 341 5.36 7.49 9.25
C LEU A 341 4.51 7.17 10.48
N ARG A 342 3.70 8.13 10.96
CA ARG A 342 2.77 7.91 12.07
C ARG A 342 1.82 6.74 11.80
N GLY A 343 1.33 6.61 10.58
CA GLY A 343 0.47 5.51 10.17
C GLY A 343 1.13 4.12 10.19
N ARG A 344 2.46 4.03 10.41
CA ARG A 344 3.19 2.75 10.50
C ARG A 344 3.09 2.08 11.86
N VAL A 345 2.59 2.77 12.87
CA VAL A 345 2.36 2.24 14.21
C VAL A 345 0.88 2.29 14.58
N GLY A 346 0.48 1.55 15.61
CA GLY A 346 -0.91 1.55 16.09
C GLY A 346 -1.89 0.84 15.17
N ARG A 347 -1.48 -0.31 14.62
CA ARG A 347 -2.33 -1.14 13.76
C ARG A 347 -3.01 -2.28 14.51
N GLY A 348 -2.72 -2.46 15.80
CA GLY A 348 -3.34 -3.44 16.67
C GLY A 348 -4.09 -2.80 17.83
N ALA A 349 -4.65 -3.63 18.70
CA ALA A 349 -5.36 -3.23 19.92
C ALA A 349 -4.42 -2.59 20.99
N VAL A 350 -3.13 -2.46 20.72
CA VAL A 350 -2.15 -1.91 21.64
C VAL A 350 -1.92 -0.43 21.34
N ARG A 351 -1.98 0.41 22.37
CA ARG A 351 -1.75 1.85 22.24
C ARG A 351 -0.37 2.16 21.67
N ALA A 352 -0.32 2.97 20.61
CA ALA A 352 0.91 3.40 19.96
C ALA A 352 1.35 4.83 20.34
N TYR A 353 2.63 5.10 20.17
CA TYR A 353 3.30 6.35 20.53
C TYR A 353 4.20 6.85 19.40
#